data_fa5b5b27482ef9f308c4825a579bda2a
#
_entry.id   fa5b5b27482ef9f308c4825a579bda2a
#
_cell.length_a   1.000
_cell.length_b   1.000
_cell.length_c   1.000
_cell.angle_alpha   90.00
_cell.angle_beta   90.00
_cell.angle_gamma   90.00
#
_symmetry.space_group_name_H-M   'P 1'
#
loop_
_entity.id
_entity.type
_entity.pdbx_description
1 polymer ?
#
loop_
_entity_poly.entity_id
_entity_poly.type
_entity_poly.pdbx_seq_one_letter_code
_entity_poly.pdbx_strand_id
1 'polypeptide(L)'
;ILITSVVKADSNENLINELRNGGKIIFIRHAYAPGSGDPLNFDINYCYTQRNLSNKGKEQAKNIGNFFLKNNISTNKIYSSQWCRCKDTSLIAFKNFETKKFLNSFYSEKFAHKKKSQIDELKRYIKKWKGEKNLILVTHYVVIYELLNVSASPGEIIIVDKNFKFLARY
;
A
#
# COMPACT_ATOMS: atom_id res chain seq x y z
N ILE A 1 -34.75 3.18 -15.11
CA ILE A 1 -33.67 2.46 -14.35
C ILE A 1 -32.34 2.63 -15.10
N LEU A 2 -31.86 3.86 -15.29
CA LEU A 2 -30.59 4.14 -16.00
C LEU A 2 -29.69 5.17 -15.26
N ILE A 3 -30.03 5.52 -14.01
CA ILE A 3 -29.37 6.63 -13.31
C ILE A 3 -28.13 6.15 -12.48
N THR A 4 -28.08 4.88 -12.09
CA THR A 4 -27.03 4.39 -11.19
C THR A 4 -25.67 4.12 -11.85
N SER A 5 -25.61 3.87 -13.15
CA SER A 5 -24.37 3.62 -13.88
C SER A 5 -23.57 4.88 -14.21
N VAL A 6 -24.25 5.97 -14.51
CA VAL A 6 -23.63 7.26 -14.86
C VAL A 6 -22.96 7.89 -13.63
N VAL A 7 -23.62 7.89 -12.47
CA VAL A 7 -23.08 8.48 -11.22
C VAL A 7 -21.82 7.74 -10.76
N LYS A 8 -21.73 6.43 -10.95
CA LYS A 8 -20.54 5.64 -10.57
C LYS A 8 -19.36 5.84 -11.52
N ALA A 9 -19.63 6.06 -12.80
CA ALA A 9 -18.60 6.37 -13.79
C ALA A 9 -18.00 7.75 -13.55
N ASP A 10 -18.82 8.78 -13.30
CA ASP A 10 -18.37 10.14 -13.00
C ASP A 10 -17.53 10.21 -11.71
N SER A 11 -17.91 9.46 -10.68
CA SER A 11 -17.14 9.43 -9.42
C SER A 11 -15.76 8.77 -9.59
N ASN A 12 -15.64 7.75 -10.44
CA ASN A 12 -14.36 7.10 -10.75
C ASN A 12 -13.45 8.01 -11.58
N GLU A 13 -13.99 8.69 -12.56
CA GLU A 13 -13.21 9.60 -13.40
C GLU A 13 -12.71 10.81 -12.60
N ASN A 14 -13.53 11.38 -11.75
CA ASN A 14 -13.14 12.45 -10.84
C ASN A 14 -12.00 12.02 -9.91
N LEU A 15 -12.06 10.80 -9.35
CA LEU A 15 -10.98 10.29 -8.52
C LEU A 15 -9.68 10.08 -9.30
N ILE A 16 -9.74 9.53 -10.51
CA ILE A 16 -8.57 9.38 -11.39
C ILE A 16 -7.96 10.75 -11.70
N ASN A 17 -8.76 11.75 -11.96
CA ASN A 17 -8.30 13.13 -12.19
C ASN A 17 -7.61 13.70 -10.93
N GLU A 18 -8.18 13.47 -9.75
CA GLU A 18 -7.52 13.85 -8.50
C GLU A 18 -6.18 13.14 -8.29
N LEU A 19 -6.07 11.86 -8.65
CA LEU A 19 -4.81 11.11 -8.59
C LEU A 19 -3.78 11.64 -9.61
N ARG A 20 -4.21 12.06 -10.79
CA ARG A 20 -3.35 12.73 -11.79
C ARG A 20 -2.82 14.06 -11.27
N ASN A 21 -3.64 14.82 -10.56
CA ASN A 21 -3.24 16.08 -9.92
C ASN A 21 -2.22 15.88 -8.77
N GLY A 22 -2.10 14.67 -8.24
CA GLY A 22 -1.13 14.32 -7.22
C GLY A 22 -1.52 14.73 -5.79
N GLY A 23 -0.53 14.75 -4.90
CA GLY A 23 -0.71 15.17 -3.51
C GLY A 23 -1.48 14.18 -2.62
N LYS A 24 -1.77 12.97 -3.09
CA LYS A 24 -2.47 11.92 -2.33
C LYS A 24 -1.47 10.97 -1.66
N ILE A 25 -1.91 10.39 -0.57
CA ILE A 25 -1.22 9.29 0.11
C ILE A 25 -1.94 8.00 -0.27
N ILE A 26 -1.21 7.06 -0.86
CA ILE A 26 -1.76 5.84 -1.42
C ILE A 26 -1.13 4.65 -0.69
N PHE A 27 -1.93 4.00 0.14
CA PHE A 27 -1.55 2.75 0.80
C PHE A 27 -1.90 1.57 -0.11
N ILE A 28 -0.97 0.63 -0.23
CA ILE A 28 -1.20 -0.62 -0.94
C ILE A 28 -0.87 -1.75 0.02
N ARG A 29 -1.87 -2.58 0.36
CA ARG A 29 -1.54 -3.84 1.01
C ARG A 29 -0.77 -4.72 0.03
N HIS A 30 0.33 -5.33 0.47
CA HIS A 30 1.08 -6.27 -0.37
C HIS A 30 0.14 -7.24 -1.09
N ALA A 31 0.50 -7.64 -2.30
CA ALA A 31 -0.25 -8.57 -3.12
C ALA A 31 -0.38 -9.96 -2.44
N TYR A 32 -1.19 -10.83 -3.00
CA TYR A 32 -1.57 -12.09 -2.38
C TYR A 32 -0.36 -12.99 -2.09
N ALA A 33 -0.18 -13.26 -0.82
CA ALA A 33 0.76 -14.24 -0.26
C ALA A 33 -0.05 -15.25 0.55
N PRO A 34 -0.09 -16.54 0.18
CA PRO A 34 -0.95 -17.54 0.82
C PRO A 34 -0.57 -17.76 2.29
N GLY A 35 -1.57 -18.12 3.10
CA GLY A 35 -1.40 -18.38 4.53
C GLY A 35 -1.51 -17.15 5.42
N SER A 36 -1.15 -17.29 6.68
CA SER A 36 -1.19 -16.24 7.73
C SER A 36 0.12 -16.23 8.51
N GLY A 37 0.54 -15.04 8.93
CA GLY A 37 1.82 -14.87 9.63
C GLY A 37 3.05 -15.16 8.76
N ASP A 38 4.18 -15.34 9.40
CA ASP A 38 5.44 -15.79 8.80
C ASP A 38 5.94 -17.04 9.54
N PRO A 39 6.78 -17.89 8.93
CA PRO A 39 7.36 -19.07 9.60
C PRO A 39 8.11 -18.73 10.89
N LEU A 40 8.24 -19.71 11.79
CA LEU A 40 8.92 -19.51 13.09
C LEU A 40 10.39 -19.08 12.95
N ASN A 41 11.07 -19.55 11.90
CA ASN A 41 12.44 -19.19 11.57
C ASN A 41 12.56 -17.88 10.78
N PHE A 42 11.54 -17.00 10.85
CA PHE A 42 11.53 -15.72 10.14
C PHE A 42 12.77 -14.88 10.40
N ASP A 43 13.43 -14.49 9.30
CA ASP A 43 14.48 -13.47 9.26
C ASP A 43 14.19 -12.47 8.16
N ILE A 44 14.26 -11.18 8.49
CA ILE A 44 13.96 -10.07 7.56
C ILE A 44 14.94 -10.03 6.36
N ASN A 45 16.15 -10.56 6.52
CA ASN A 45 17.18 -10.53 5.51
C ASN A 45 17.06 -11.66 4.47
N TYR A 46 16.30 -12.72 4.79
CA TYR A 46 16.22 -13.92 3.96
C TYR A 46 14.78 -14.21 3.52
N CYS A 47 14.48 -13.98 2.23
CA CYS A 47 13.12 -14.18 1.70
C CYS A 47 12.62 -15.62 1.82
N TYR A 48 13.49 -16.62 1.78
CA TYR A 48 13.10 -18.03 1.93
C TYR A 48 12.59 -18.39 3.31
N THR A 49 12.80 -17.53 4.32
CA THR A 49 12.25 -17.68 5.67
C THR A 49 10.92 -16.94 5.85
N GLN A 50 10.41 -16.34 4.80
CA GLN A 50 9.22 -15.49 4.85
C GLN A 50 8.06 -16.08 4.04
N ARG A 51 6.85 -15.67 4.36
CA ARG A 51 5.69 -15.89 3.52
C ARG A 51 5.73 -14.94 2.32
N ASN A 52 5.84 -15.50 1.12
CA ASN A 52 6.08 -14.76 -0.12
C ASN A 52 4.87 -14.76 -1.06
N LEU A 53 4.92 -13.93 -2.10
CA LEU A 53 3.86 -13.87 -3.12
C LEU A 53 3.72 -15.19 -3.86
N SER A 54 2.48 -15.60 -4.08
CA SER A 54 2.16 -16.65 -5.07
C SER A 54 2.21 -16.10 -6.50
N ASN A 55 2.08 -16.97 -7.50
CA ASN A 55 1.96 -16.53 -8.90
C ASN A 55 0.73 -15.61 -9.09
N LYS A 56 -0.39 -15.91 -8.42
CA LYS A 56 -1.57 -15.04 -8.38
C LYS A 56 -1.23 -13.66 -7.77
N GLY A 57 -0.44 -13.63 -6.71
CA GLY A 57 0.02 -12.38 -6.11
C GLY A 57 0.95 -11.57 -7.03
N LYS A 58 1.85 -12.24 -7.75
CA LYS A 58 2.70 -11.57 -8.73
C LYS A 58 1.89 -10.95 -9.88
N GLU A 59 0.86 -11.65 -10.35
CA GLU A 59 -0.04 -11.12 -11.38
C GLU A 59 -0.86 -9.92 -10.83
N GLN A 60 -1.34 -10.02 -9.60
CA GLN A 60 -2.01 -8.91 -8.92
C GLN A 60 -1.09 -7.68 -8.80
N ALA A 61 0.18 -7.87 -8.47
CA ALA A 61 1.16 -6.77 -8.41
C ALA A 61 1.37 -6.10 -9.79
N LYS A 62 1.39 -6.87 -10.89
CA LYS A 62 1.41 -6.32 -12.25
C LYS A 62 0.17 -5.48 -12.54
N ASN A 63 -1.01 -5.96 -12.14
CA ASN A 63 -2.26 -5.24 -12.34
C ASN A 63 -2.30 -3.92 -11.55
N ILE A 64 -1.71 -3.88 -10.35
CA ILE A 64 -1.50 -2.62 -9.62
C ILE A 64 -0.66 -1.65 -10.47
N GLY A 65 0.49 -2.07 -10.98
CA GLY A 65 1.33 -1.21 -11.83
C GLY A 65 0.60 -0.73 -13.09
N ASN A 66 -0.13 -1.62 -13.74
CA ASN A 66 -0.94 -1.30 -14.92
C ASN A 66 -2.02 -0.26 -14.62
N PHE A 67 -2.63 -0.28 -13.43
CA PHE A 67 -3.61 0.74 -13.03
C PHE A 67 -2.99 2.15 -13.04
N PHE A 68 -1.79 2.33 -12.46
CA PHE A 68 -1.11 3.62 -12.48
C PHE A 68 -0.71 4.06 -13.89
N LEU A 69 -0.16 3.14 -14.69
CA LEU A 69 0.30 3.44 -16.06
C LEU A 69 -0.88 3.81 -16.99
N LYS A 70 -1.93 3.00 -17.03
CA LYS A 70 -3.10 3.23 -17.90
C LYS A 70 -3.84 4.53 -17.57
N ASN A 71 -3.81 4.94 -16.32
CA ASN A 71 -4.49 6.14 -15.86
C ASN A 71 -3.57 7.38 -15.83
N ASN A 72 -2.32 7.26 -16.28
CA ASN A 72 -1.33 8.35 -16.24
C ASN A 72 -1.17 8.98 -14.85
N ILE A 73 -1.20 8.13 -13.80
CA ILE A 73 -1.04 8.58 -12.42
C ILE A 73 0.44 8.65 -12.10
N SER A 74 0.94 9.86 -11.89
CA SER A 74 2.34 10.05 -11.51
C SER A 74 2.57 9.85 -10.02
N THR A 75 3.74 9.32 -9.68
CA THR A 75 4.18 9.07 -8.31
C THR A 75 5.47 9.83 -8.03
N ASN A 76 5.67 10.29 -6.80
CA ASN A 76 6.91 10.92 -6.42
C ASN A 76 7.86 9.92 -5.77
N LYS A 77 7.39 9.30 -4.69
CA LYS A 77 8.16 8.31 -3.95
C LYS A 77 7.33 7.07 -3.71
N ILE A 78 8.00 5.93 -3.82
CA ILE A 78 7.43 4.62 -3.55
C ILE A 78 8.22 4.03 -2.39
N TYR A 79 7.55 3.84 -1.28
CA TYR A 79 8.12 3.21 -0.10
C TYR A 79 7.48 1.86 0.15
N SER A 80 8.30 0.91 0.59
CA SER A 80 7.90 -0.45 0.91
C SER A 80 8.31 -0.82 2.33
N SER A 81 7.50 -1.67 2.96
CA SER A 81 7.98 -2.48 4.08
C SER A 81 9.20 -3.30 3.66
N GLN A 82 10.04 -3.65 4.63
CA GLN A 82 11.22 -4.50 4.41
C GLN A 82 10.89 -5.99 4.16
N TRP A 83 9.64 -6.43 4.39
CA TRP A 83 9.18 -7.79 4.07
C TRP A 83 9.24 -8.08 2.58
N CYS A 84 9.69 -9.28 2.21
CA CYS A 84 9.89 -9.65 0.81
C CYS A 84 8.60 -9.53 -0.02
N ARG A 85 7.43 -9.95 0.51
CA ARG A 85 6.15 -9.79 -0.19
C ARG A 85 5.78 -8.33 -0.50
N CYS A 86 6.20 -7.36 0.35
CA CYS A 86 6.00 -5.94 0.05
C CYS A 86 7.03 -5.44 -0.97
N LYS A 87 8.29 -5.83 -0.83
CA LYS A 87 9.34 -5.50 -1.80
C LYS A 87 9.01 -6.03 -3.19
N ASP A 88 8.58 -7.29 -3.28
CA ASP A 88 8.18 -7.92 -4.56
C ASP A 88 6.96 -7.23 -5.17
N THR A 89 5.95 -6.88 -4.35
CA THR A 89 4.80 -6.09 -4.82
C THR A 89 5.26 -4.76 -5.41
N SER A 90 6.14 -4.04 -4.71
CA SER A 90 6.65 -2.74 -5.14
C SER A 90 7.52 -2.86 -6.40
N LEU A 91 8.41 -3.86 -6.45
CA LEU A 91 9.29 -4.09 -7.59
C LEU A 91 8.53 -4.43 -8.86
N ILE A 92 7.53 -5.32 -8.75
CA ILE A 92 6.72 -5.75 -9.89
C ILE A 92 5.84 -4.60 -10.39
N ALA A 93 5.20 -3.86 -9.49
CA ALA A 93 4.29 -2.79 -9.86
C ALA A 93 5.00 -1.53 -10.37
N PHE A 94 6.12 -1.14 -9.75
CA PHE A 94 6.70 0.20 -9.94
C PHE A 94 8.17 0.20 -10.37
N LYS A 95 8.86 -0.93 -10.38
CA LYS A 95 10.28 -1.11 -10.74
C LYS A 95 11.28 -0.45 -9.78
N ASN A 96 10.91 0.60 -9.08
CA ASN A 96 11.77 1.33 -8.14
C ASN A 96 11.05 1.60 -6.83
N PHE A 97 11.74 1.47 -5.70
CA PHE A 97 11.22 1.77 -4.37
C PHE A 97 12.37 1.88 -3.34
N GLU A 98 12.07 2.49 -2.20
CA GLU A 98 12.93 2.48 -1.00
C GLU A 98 12.20 1.76 0.14
N THR A 99 12.93 1.07 1.02
CA THR A 99 12.32 0.46 2.20
C THR A 99 12.27 1.42 3.39
N LYS A 100 11.19 1.34 4.19
CA LYS A 100 11.01 2.11 5.42
C LYS A 100 10.52 1.21 6.55
N LYS A 101 11.21 1.29 7.70
CA LYS A 101 10.89 0.46 8.89
C LYS A 101 9.48 0.73 9.43
N PHE A 102 8.98 1.96 9.33
CA PHE A 102 7.65 2.32 9.79
C PHE A 102 6.50 1.69 8.95
N LEU A 103 6.82 1.02 7.84
CA LEU A 103 5.86 0.23 7.05
C LEU A 103 5.89 -1.26 7.38
N ASN A 104 6.75 -1.70 8.29
CA ASN A 104 6.92 -3.10 8.64
C ASN A 104 5.70 -3.67 9.39
N SER A 105 5.51 -4.99 9.32
CA SER A 105 4.45 -5.67 10.06
C SER A 105 4.76 -5.73 11.56
N PHE A 106 3.74 -5.49 12.37
CA PHE A 106 3.75 -5.77 13.80
C PHE A 106 2.68 -6.81 14.19
N TYR A 107 2.29 -7.67 13.22
CA TYR A 107 1.29 -8.70 13.42
C TYR A 107 1.73 -9.77 14.41
N SER A 108 2.98 -10.22 14.32
CA SER A 108 3.54 -11.20 15.25
C SER A 108 3.83 -10.56 16.62
N GLU A 109 3.62 -11.31 17.71
CA GLU A 109 3.93 -10.89 19.09
C GLU A 109 5.37 -10.37 19.22
N LYS A 110 6.33 -11.00 18.51
CA LYS A 110 7.73 -10.56 18.44
C LYS A 110 7.87 -9.08 18.04
N PHE A 111 6.96 -8.54 17.25
CA PHE A 111 7.01 -7.17 16.73
C PHE A 111 5.91 -6.26 17.27
N ALA A 112 4.95 -6.79 18.03
CA ALA A 112 3.79 -6.04 18.53
C ALA A 112 4.20 -4.81 19.36
N HIS A 113 5.30 -4.88 20.12
CA HIS A 113 5.85 -3.78 20.90
C HIS A 113 6.27 -2.56 20.05
N LYS A 114 6.51 -2.73 18.74
CA LYS A 114 6.91 -1.65 17.83
C LYS A 114 5.72 -0.88 17.27
N LYS A 115 4.49 -1.37 17.43
CA LYS A 115 3.28 -0.80 16.84
C LYS A 115 3.18 0.72 17.03
N LYS A 116 3.20 1.16 18.29
CA LYS A 116 3.01 2.59 18.60
C LYS A 116 4.07 3.46 17.96
N SER A 117 5.35 3.13 18.13
CA SER A 117 6.46 3.93 17.60
C SER A 117 6.46 4.00 16.07
N GLN A 118 6.15 2.88 15.40
CA GLN A 118 6.06 2.83 13.93
C GLN A 118 4.91 3.69 13.40
N ILE A 119 3.72 3.59 13.98
CA ILE A 119 2.56 4.40 13.58
C ILE A 119 2.81 5.89 13.83
N ASP A 120 3.40 6.25 14.97
CA ASP A 120 3.75 7.64 15.27
C ASP A 120 4.79 8.19 14.27
N GLU A 121 5.77 7.38 13.88
CA GLU A 121 6.78 7.75 12.87
C GLU A 121 6.14 7.94 11.49
N LEU A 122 5.27 7.01 11.07
CA LEU A 122 4.54 7.08 9.81
C LEU A 122 3.65 8.35 9.75
N LYS A 123 2.91 8.64 10.84
CA LYS A 123 2.09 9.87 10.94
C LYS A 123 2.94 11.13 10.81
N ARG A 124 4.08 11.18 11.52
CA ARG A 124 5.00 12.33 11.42
C ARG A 124 5.57 12.49 10.02
N TYR A 125 5.91 11.37 9.38
CA TYR A 125 6.42 11.39 8.00
C TYR A 125 5.38 11.97 7.03
N ILE A 126 4.14 11.47 7.07
CA ILE A 126 3.06 11.92 6.18
C ILE A 126 2.72 13.40 6.43
N LYS A 127 2.66 13.84 7.70
CA LYS A 127 2.41 15.26 8.02
C LYS A 127 3.47 16.21 7.47
N LYS A 128 4.74 15.77 7.44
CA LYS A 128 5.86 16.53 6.89
C LYS A 128 5.98 16.44 5.37
N TRP A 129 5.25 15.50 4.74
CA TRP A 129 5.29 15.31 3.30
C TRP A 129 4.78 16.55 2.56
N LYS A 130 5.63 17.11 1.69
CA LYS A 130 5.34 18.31 0.88
C LYS A 130 5.37 18.01 -0.63
N GLY A 131 5.39 16.73 -1.01
CA GLY A 131 5.42 16.35 -2.42
C GLY A 131 4.15 16.75 -3.16
N GLU A 132 4.31 17.23 -4.38
CA GLU A 132 3.19 17.57 -5.27
C GLU A 132 2.58 16.32 -5.91
N LYS A 133 3.40 15.29 -6.18
CA LYS A 133 2.97 14.00 -6.73
C LYS A 133 2.46 13.07 -5.61
N ASN A 134 1.87 11.95 -5.99
CA ASN A 134 1.39 10.96 -5.03
C ASN A 134 2.54 10.24 -4.31
N LEU A 135 2.32 9.94 -3.04
CA LEU A 135 3.19 9.10 -2.21
C LEU A 135 2.61 7.69 -2.12
N ILE A 136 3.35 6.69 -2.58
CA ILE A 136 2.96 5.28 -2.52
C ILE A 136 3.61 4.59 -1.32
N LEU A 137 2.79 3.88 -0.54
CA LEU A 137 3.20 3.17 0.67
C LEU A 137 2.74 1.71 0.61
N VAL A 138 3.64 0.80 0.21
CA VAL A 138 3.34 -0.64 0.16
C VAL A 138 3.64 -1.27 1.51
N THR A 139 2.59 -1.82 2.14
CA THR A 139 2.65 -2.25 3.54
C THR A 139 1.72 -3.44 3.83
N HIS A 140 1.35 -3.63 5.07
CA HIS A 140 0.59 -4.75 5.62
C HIS A 140 -0.79 -4.31 6.09
N TYR A 141 -1.73 -5.29 6.15
CA TYR A 141 -3.06 -5.08 6.72
C TYR A 141 -3.02 -4.36 8.07
N VAL A 142 -2.16 -4.83 8.99
CA VAL A 142 -2.12 -4.30 10.36
C VAL A 142 -1.71 -2.82 10.42
N VAL A 143 -0.86 -2.37 9.51
CA VAL A 143 -0.42 -0.96 9.44
C VAL A 143 -1.56 -0.08 8.91
N ILE A 144 -2.22 -0.52 7.83
CA ILE A 144 -3.35 0.20 7.24
C ILE A 144 -4.50 0.30 8.25
N TYR A 145 -4.85 -0.82 8.88
CA TYR A 145 -5.93 -0.88 9.84
C TYR A 145 -5.67 0.01 11.07
N GLU A 146 -4.48 -0.07 11.66
CA GLU A 146 -4.12 0.73 12.84
C GLU A 146 -4.09 2.23 12.55
N LEU A 147 -3.66 2.62 11.35
CA LEU A 147 -3.56 4.03 10.98
C LEU A 147 -4.90 4.63 10.56
N LEU A 148 -5.69 3.89 9.77
CA LEU A 148 -6.87 4.41 9.07
C LEU A 148 -8.19 3.83 9.56
N ASN A 149 -8.16 2.80 10.40
CA ASN A 149 -9.32 1.98 10.78
C ASN A 149 -10.09 1.43 9.55
N VAL A 150 -9.34 1.09 8.49
CA VAL A 150 -9.85 0.56 7.23
C VAL A 150 -9.27 -0.81 6.98
N SER A 151 -10.14 -1.79 6.73
CA SER A 151 -9.75 -3.13 6.30
C SER A 151 -9.31 -3.09 4.84
N ALA A 152 -8.18 -3.71 4.52
CA ALA A 152 -7.67 -3.82 3.15
C ALA A 152 -7.43 -5.28 2.77
N SER A 153 -7.93 -5.69 1.60
CA SER A 153 -7.64 -6.99 0.98
C SER A 153 -6.24 -7.04 0.36
N PRO A 154 -5.64 -8.23 0.14
CA PRO A 154 -4.35 -8.30 -0.56
C PRO A 154 -4.39 -7.59 -1.92
N GLY A 155 -3.42 -6.72 -2.17
CA GLY A 155 -3.31 -5.93 -3.39
C GLY A 155 -4.26 -4.74 -3.49
N GLU A 156 -5.09 -4.51 -2.48
CA GLU A 156 -6.01 -3.37 -2.48
C GLU A 156 -5.27 -2.05 -2.28
N ILE A 157 -5.72 -1.05 -3.02
CA ILE A 157 -5.22 0.32 -3.00
C ILE A 157 -6.17 1.17 -2.18
N ILE A 158 -5.68 1.81 -1.11
CA ILE A 158 -6.44 2.73 -0.25
C ILE A 158 -5.88 4.13 -0.44
N ILE A 159 -6.73 5.06 -0.83
CA ILE A 159 -6.37 6.44 -1.13
C ILE A 159 -6.90 7.35 -0.04
N VAL A 160 -6.01 8.16 0.52
CA VAL A 160 -6.33 9.16 1.55
C VAL A 160 -5.69 10.50 1.24
N ASP A 161 -6.19 11.55 1.84
CA ASP A 161 -5.52 12.86 1.84
C ASP A 161 -4.43 12.92 2.94
N LYS A 162 -3.75 14.05 3.04
CA LYS A 162 -2.70 14.30 4.06
C LYS A 162 -3.21 14.30 5.51
N ASN A 163 -4.51 14.43 5.71
CA ASN A 163 -5.18 14.40 7.01
C ASN A 163 -5.74 13.00 7.32
N PHE A 164 -5.38 11.99 6.53
CA PHE A 164 -5.85 10.61 6.64
C PHE A 164 -7.36 10.44 6.36
N LYS A 165 -8.01 11.42 5.74
CA LYS A 165 -9.38 11.28 5.29
C LYS A 165 -9.43 10.27 4.14
N PHE A 166 -10.24 9.22 4.33
CA PHE A 166 -10.48 8.22 3.29
C PHE A 166 -11.16 8.87 2.08
N LEU A 167 -10.62 8.62 0.89
CA LEU A 167 -11.15 9.12 -0.38
C LEU A 167 -11.72 7.99 -1.22
N ALA A 168 -10.99 6.88 -1.38
CA ALA A 168 -11.44 5.75 -2.16
C ALA A 168 -10.61 4.48 -1.92
N ARG A 169 -11.06 3.37 -2.54
CA ARG A 169 -10.35 2.09 -2.66
C ARG A 169 -10.47 1.49 -4.06
N TYR A 170 -9.47 0.70 -4.44
CA TYR A 170 -9.40 -0.10 -5.67
C TYR A 170 -8.89 -1.50 -5.39
#